data_eb7b801326db4dc23bffe191e123f60b
#
_entry.id   eb7b801326db4dc23bffe191e123f60b
#
_cell.length_a   1.000
_cell.length_b   1.000
_cell.length_c   1.000
_cell.angle_alpha   90.00
_cell.angle_beta   90.00
_cell.angle_gamma   90.00
#
_symmetry.space_group_name_H-M   'P 1'
#
loop_
_entity.id
_entity.type
_entity.pdbx_description
1 polymer ?
#
loop_
_entity_poly.entity_id
_entity_poly.type
_entity_poly.pdbx_seq_one_letter_code
_entity_poly.pdbx_strand_id
1 'polypeptide(L)'
;SDNAAGAAPESLAALARANDGTAASYGADEITARLTEKFSKLFEKDVAVFPVATGTAANALALATLTPHYGAVLCHDGAHIYEDECGAPEFYSGGAKLIPIAGPHGKLTPALIAAALAHFQRGFVHHVQPAVISLTQATERGTSYTPAEVAAIASLARKDGMSLHMDGARFANALAHLKCTPAEVTWKAGVDAMSFGVTKNGALAAEAVIFFDAKRAADLEYRRKRGGHLFSKMRFLSAQIEAMLDGGLWLKLAGNANAMARRLGEGLAALPGFTLEHAVEANEVF
;
A
#
# COMPACT_ATOMS: atom_id res chain seq x y z
N SER A 1 7.82 -13.46 -10.85
CA SER A 1 6.82 -12.56 -10.28
C SER A 1 6.20 -13.18 -9.02
N ASP A 2 6.05 -12.38 -7.97
CA ASP A 2 5.40 -12.78 -6.72
C ASP A 2 3.88 -13.05 -6.86
N ASN A 3 3.28 -12.64 -7.98
CA ASN A 3 1.91 -13.00 -8.35
C ASN A 3 1.77 -14.42 -8.98
N ALA A 4 2.88 -15.09 -9.28
CA ALA A 4 2.84 -16.40 -9.94
C ALA A 4 2.78 -17.58 -8.96
N ALA A 5 3.12 -17.38 -7.70
CA ALA A 5 3.04 -18.39 -6.66
C ALA A 5 1.58 -18.66 -6.24
N GLY A 6 1.29 -19.88 -5.80
CA GLY A 6 0.00 -20.20 -5.20
C GLY A 6 -0.17 -19.58 -3.81
N ALA A 7 -1.41 -19.62 -3.30
CA ALA A 7 -1.71 -19.16 -1.95
C ALA A 7 -1.05 -20.06 -0.88
N ALA A 8 -0.69 -19.45 0.25
CA ALA A 8 -0.19 -20.18 1.42
C ALA A 8 -1.25 -21.17 1.94
N PRO A 9 -0.84 -22.37 2.40
CA PRO A 9 -1.77 -23.36 2.95
C PRO A 9 -2.64 -22.80 4.08
N GLU A 10 -2.10 -21.91 4.89
CA GLU A 10 -2.80 -21.24 6.00
C GLU A 10 -3.94 -20.35 5.51
N SER A 11 -3.74 -19.63 4.37
CA SER A 11 -4.78 -18.82 3.74
C SER A 11 -5.92 -19.70 3.21
N LEU A 12 -5.61 -20.82 2.56
CA LEU A 12 -6.61 -21.78 2.08
C LEU A 12 -7.37 -22.44 3.23
N ALA A 13 -6.68 -22.82 4.30
CA ALA A 13 -7.30 -23.38 5.50
C ALA A 13 -8.21 -22.33 6.19
N ALA A 14 -7.87 -21.05 6.19
CA ALA A 14 -8.70 -19.99 6.72
C ALA A 14 -9.98 -19.80 5.90
N LEU A 15 -9.90 -19.87 4.57
CA LEU A 15 -11.07 -19.86 3.68
C LEU A 15 -12.01 -21.04 3.96
N ALA A 16 -11.45 -22.25 4.15
CA ALA A 16 -12.24 -23.44 4.49
C ALA A 16 -12.98 -23.23 5.82
N ARG A 17 -12.31 -22.72 6.86
CA ARG A 17 -12.94 -22.40 8.16
C ARG A 17 -14.01 -21.31 8.03
N ALA A 18 -13.74 -20.25 7.27
CA ALA A 18 -14.69 -19.17 7.04
C ALA A 18 -15.96 -19.62 6.26
N ASN A 19 -15.89 -20.77 5.60
CA ASN A 19 -17.02 -21.36 4.86
C ASN A 19 -17.98 -22.14 5.75
N ASP A 20 -17.63 -22.36 7.02
CA ASP A 20 -18.53 -23.05 7.96
C ASP A 20 -19.67 -22.13 8.41
N GLY A 21 -20.88 -22.69 8.44
CA GLY A 21 -22.08 -21.99 8.89
C GLY A 21 -22.47 -20.74 8.12
N THR A 22 -23.23 -19.89 8.78
CA THR A 22 -23.72 -18.60 8.26
C THR A 22 -23.10 -17.44 9.01
N ALA A 23 -22.89 -16.30 8.34
CA ALA A 23 -22.42 -15.08 8.96
C ALA A 23 -23.10 -13.85 8.33
N ALA A 24 -23.10 -12.75 9.04
CA ALA A 24 -23.61 -11.49 8.54
C ALA A 24 -22.84 -11.06 7.27
N SER A 25 -23.56 -10.39 6.36
CA SER A 25 -23.01 -9.99 5.06
C SER A 25 -22.33 -8.62 5.10
N TYR A 26 -21.61 -8.29 4.03
CA TYR A 26 -21.03 -6.97 3.77
C TYR A 26 -20.10 -6.44 4.85
N GLY A 27 -19.36 -7.33 5.54
CA GLY A 27 -18.38 -6.96 6.56
C GLY A 27 -18.93 -6.78 7.97
N ALA A 28 -20.22 -7.08 8.18
CA ALA A 28 -20.83 -7.11 9.53
C ALA A 28 -20.58 -8.45 10.27
N ASP A 29 -19.69 -9.29 9.74
CA ASP A 29 -19.30 -10.57 10.34
C ASP A 29 -18.18 -10.41 11.38
N GLU A 30 -18.07 -11.38 12.29
CA GLU A 30 -17.10 -11.37 13.38
C GLU A 30 -15.63 -11.41 12.90
N ILE A 31 -15.35 -12.08 11.77
CA ILE A 31 -13.99 -12.16 11.25
C ILE A 31 -13.53 -10.76 10.79
N THR A 32 -14.41 -10.04 10.09
CA THR A 32 -14.12 -8.67 9.65
C THR A 32 -13.99 -7.70 10.83
N ALA A 33 -14.82 -7.86 11.88
CA ALA A 33 -14.71 -7.06 13.10
C ALA A 33 -13.34 -7.27 13.79
N ARG A 34 -12.89 -8.52 13.94
CA ARG A 34 -11.57 -8.84 14.51
C ARG A 34 -10.40 -8.26 13.72
N LEU A 35 -10.53 -8.07 12.41
CA LEU A 35 -9.46 -7.44 11.62
C LEU A 35 -9.15 -6.03 12.08
N THR A 36 -10.17 -5.23 12.37
CA THR A 36 -9.96 -3.86 12.87
C THR A 36 -9.17 -3.86 14.17
N GLU A 37 -9.49 -4.77 15.09
CA GLU A 37 -8.75 -4.92 16.36
C GLU A 37 -7.30 -5.35 16.12
N LYS A 38 -7.08 -6.34 15.23
CA LYS A 38 -5.73 -6.83 14.90
C LYS A 38 -4.87 -5.74 14.27
N PHE A 39 -5.41 -4.98 13.33
CA PHE A 39 -4.70 -3.86 12.72
C PHE A 39 -4.45 -2.72 13.70
N SER A 40 -5.41 -2.40 14.57
CA SER A 40 -5.21 -1.38 15.62
C SER A 40 -4.08 -1.77 16.57
N LYS A 41 -4.01 -3.06 16.93
CA LYS A 41 -2.90 -3.60 17.72
C LYS A 41 -1.57 -3.58 16.96
N LEU A 42 -1.58 -3.98 15.67
CA LEU A 42 -0.41 -4.01 14.80
C LEU A 42 0.21 -2.62 14.62
N PHE A 43 -0.63 -1.61 14.43
CA PHE A 43 -0.20 -0.23 14.23
C PHE A 43 -0.12 0.60 15.53
N GLU A 44 -0.38 0.01 16.70
CA GLU A 44 -0.34 0.70 17.99
C GLU A 44 -1.26 1.94 18.04
N LYS A 45 -2.40 1.89 17.31
CA LYS A 45 -3.33 2.99 17.14
C LYS A 45 -4.66 2.49 16.60
N ASP A 46 -5.76 3.09 17.03
CA ASP A 46 -7.06 2.84 16.40
C ASP A 46 -7.02 3.25 14.93
N VAL A 47 -7.41 2.32 14.06
CA VAL A 47 -7.42 2.49 12.61
C VAL A 47 -8.77 2.12 12.01
N ALA A 48 -9.12 2.71 10.87
CA ALA A 48 -10.23 2.25 10.05
C ALA A 48 -9.70 1.28 8.97
N VAL A 49 -10.34 0.10 8.84
CA VAL A 49 -9.89 -1.00 7.97
C VAL A 49 -11.01 -1.38 7.01
N PHE A 50 -10.69 -1.43 5.73
CA PHE A 50 -11.64 -1.73 4.66
C PHE A 50 -11.07 -2.82 3.74
N PRO A 51 -11.43 -4.10 3.93
CA PRO A 51 -10.98 -5.17 3.06
C PRO A 51 -11.49 -5.01 1.63
N VAL A 52 -10.61 -5.26 0.66
CA VAL A 52 -10.88 -5.26 -0.79
C VAL A 52 -10.14 -6.42 -1.44
N ALA A 53 -10.47 -6.74 -2.69
CA ALA A 53 -9.91 -7.93 -3.35
C ALA A 53 -8.58 -7.68 -4.08
N THR A 54 -8.26 -6.44 -4.44
CA THR A 54 -7.09 -6.12 -5.26
C THR A 54 -6.35 -4.89 -4.77
N GLY A 55 -5.02 -4.84 -5.03
CA GLY A 55 -4.19 -3.68 -4.73
C GLY A 55 -4.64 -2.42 -5.48
N THR A 56 -5.01 -2.57 -6.77
CA THR A 56 -5.57 -1.47 -7.57
C THR A 56 -6.81 -0.87 -6.94
N ALA A 57 -7.74 -1.71 -6.43
CA ALA A 57 -8.92 -1.20 -5.71
C ALA A 57 -8.52 -0.47 -4.42
N ALA A 58 -7.54 -1.00 -3.68
CA ALA A 58 -7.06 -0.36 -2.46
C ALA A 58 -6.45 1.02 -2.73
N ASN A 59 -5.55 1.12 -3.72
CA ASN A 59 -4.94 2.38 -4.13
C ASN A 59 -5.97 3.38 -4.64
N ALA A 60 -6.81 2.98 -5.61
CA ALA A 60 -7.79 3.86 -6.23
C ALA A 60 -8.80 4.41 -5.21
N LEU A 61 -9.28 3.58 -4.28
CA LEU A 61 -10.22 4.01 -3.23
C LEU A 61 -9.56 4.93 -2.20
N ALA A 62 -8.33 4.61 -1.75
CA ALA A 62 -7.59 5.46 -0.82
C ALA A 62 -7.32 6.84 -1.42
N LEU A 63 -6.78 6.87 -2.63
CA LEU A 63 -6.48 8.12 -3.34
C LEU A 63 -7.74 8.94 -3.65
N ALA A 64 -8.83 8.28 -4.10
CA ALA A 64 -10.10 8.96 -4.34
C ALA A 64 -10.73 9.56 -3.08
N THR A 65 -10.45 8.98 -1.91
CA THR A 65 -10.92 9.51 -0.62
C THR A 65 -10.11 10.71 -0.15
N LEU A 66 -8.80 10.73 -0.48
CA LEU A 66 -7.88 11.79 -0.08
C LEU A 66 -7.81 12.96 -1.07
N THR A 67 -8.33 12.79 -2.30
CA THR A 67 -8.11 13.74 -3.40
C THR A 67 -9.44 14.24 -3.97
N PRO A 68 -9.68 15.55 -4.04
CA PRO A 68 -10.83 16.08 -4.77
C PRO A 68 -10.66 15.85 -6.29
N HIS A 69 -11.76 15.84 -7.05
CA HIS A 69 -11.74 15.58 -8.49
C HIS A 69 -10.88 16.56 -9.32
N TYR A 70 -10.65 17.77 -8.83
CA TYR A 70 -9.73 18.77 -9.41
C TYR A 70 -8.34 18.72 -8.81
N GLY A 71 -8.05 17.70 -7.98
CA GLY A 71 -6.78 17.56 -7.29
C GLY A 71 -5.71 16.89 -8.13
N ALA A 72 -4.52 16.78 -7.53
CA ALA A 72 -3.41 16.02 -8.08
C ALA A 72 -2.77 15.13 -7.01
N VAL A 73 -2.30 13.97 -7.47
CA VAL A 73 -1.50 13.02 -6.69
C VAL A 73 -0.10 13.00 -7.28
N LEU A 74 0.90 13.32 -6.48
CA LEU A 74 2.31 13.23 -6.86
C LEU A 74 2.81 11.83 -6.53
N CYS A 75 3.45 11.16 -7.46
CA CYS A 75 4.01 9.81 -7.29
C CYS A 75 5.33 9.68 -8.06
N HIS A 76 6.07 8.62 -7.79
CA HIS A 76 7.23 8.26 -8.63
C HIS A 76 6.75 7.89 -10.04
N ASP A 77 7.55 8.19 -11.08
CA ASP A 77 7.19 7.90 -12.47
C ASP A 77 7.06 6.40 -12.78
N GLY A 78 7.76 5.52 -12.04
CA GLY A 78 7.59 4.07 -12.08
C GLY A 78 6.61 3.51 -11.04
N ALA A 79 5.80 4.36 -10.38
CA ALA A 79 4.83 3.88 -9.40
C ALA A 79 3.68 3.10 -10.08
N HIS A 80 3.28 1.98 -9.47
CA HIS A 80 2.22 1.09 -9.98
C HIS A 80 0.92 1.83 -10.30
N ILE A 81 0.53 2.81 -9.46
CA ILE A 81 -0.65 3.64 -9.68
C ILE A 81 -0.59 4.46 -10.98
N TYR A 82 0.61 4.77 -11.48
CA TYR A 82 0.81 5.52 -12.71
C TYR A 82 0.99 4.60 -13.92
N GLU A 83 1.79 3.52 -13.79
CA GLU A 83 2.17 2.66 -14.91
C GLU A 83 1.17 1.52 -15.15
N ASP A 84 0.67 0.84 -14.09
CA ASP A 84 0.08 -0.48 -14.19
C ASP A 84 -1.36 -0.59 -13.65
N GLU A 85 -2.07 0.53 -13.44
CA GLU A 85 -3.46 0.52 -12.98
C GLU A 85 -4.48 1.06 -14.01
N CYS A 86 -4.06 1.26 -15.26
CA CYS A 86 -4.94 1.60 -16.37
C CYS A 86 -5.86 2.81 -16.08
N GLY A 87 -5.36 3.83 -15.36
CA GLY A 87 -6.14 5.01 -15.00
C GLY A 87 -7.19 4.78 -13.91
N ALA A 88 -7.10 3.72 -13.12
CA ALA A 88 -8.05 3.46 -12.04
C ALA A 88 -8.06 4.57 -10.97
N PRO A 89 -6.93 5.13 -10.52
CA PRO A 89 -6.93 6.25 -9.57
C PRO A 89 -7.67 7.48 -10.12
N GLU A 90 -7.46 7.83 -11.38
CA GLU A 90 -8.15 8.94 -12.05
C GLU A 90 -9.65 8.67 -12.20
N PHE A 91 -10.02 7.45 -12.58
CA PHE A 91 -11.42 7.05 -12.73
C PHE A 91 -12.18 7.14 -11.40
N TYR A 92 -11.64 6.55 -10.33
CA TYR A 92 -12.31 6.52 -9.02
C TYR A 92 -12.33 7.87 -8.32
N SER A 93 -11.33 8.73 -8.54
CA SER A 93 -11.30 10.10 -8.01
C SER A 93 -12.19 11.07 -8.79
N GLY A 94 -12.68 10.66 -9.98
CA GLY A 94 -13.47 11.52 -10.85
C GLY A 94 -12.62 12.53 -11.64
N GLY A 95 -11.36 12.16 -11.92
CA GLY A 95 -10.49 12.94 -12.81
C GLY A 95 -9.30 13.63 -12.12
N ALA A 96 -8.97 13.28 -10.87
CA ALA A 96 -7.74 13.76 -10.26
C ALA A 96 -6.53 13.33 -11.08
N LYS A 97 -5.57 14.23 -11.25
CA LYS A 97 -4.43 14.03 -12.13
C LYS A 97 -3.27 13.36 -11.38
N LEU A 98 -2.68 12.30 -11.94
CA LEU A 98 -1.40 11.80 -11.47
C LEU A 98 -0.26 12.66 -12.03
N ILE A 99 0.70 13.02 -11.20
CA ILE A 99 1.89 13.80 -11.53
C ILE A 99 3.11 12.93 -11.26
N PRO A 100 3.67 12.31 -12.32
CA PRO A 100 4.86 11.48 -12.17
C PRO A 100 6.10 12.34 -11.95
N ILE A 101 6.97 11.89 -11.06
CA ILE A 101 8.24 12.55 -10.72
C ILE A 101 9.34 11.50 -10.83
N ALA A 102 10.31 11.73 -11.72
CA ALA A 102 11.49 10.87 -11.83
C ALA A 102 12.35 10.99 -10.57
N GLY A 103 12.83 9.85 -10.09
CA GLY A 103 13.69 9.78 -8.92
C GLY A 103 14.57 8.54 -8.93
N PRO A 104 15.79 8.59 -8.34
CA PRO A 104 16.67 7.44 -8.30
C PRO A 104 16.10 6.32 -7.44
N HIS A 105 16.35 5.08 -7.84
CA HIS A 105 15.99 3.87 -7.08
C HIS A 105 14.50 3.70 -6.77
N GLY A 106 13.60 4.28 -7.59
CA GLY A 106 12.16 4.21 -7.34
C GLY A 106 11.68 5.14 -6.21
N LYS A 107 12.52 6.06 -5.74
CA LYS A 107 12.22 6.89 -4.57
C LYS A 107 11.99 8.36 -4.91
N LEU A 108 11.03 8.96 -4.24
CA LEU A 108 10.87 10.41 -4.15
C LEU A 108 11.71 10.97 -3.00
N THR A 109 12.14 12.21 -3.15
CA THR A 109 12.76 13.00 -2.08
C THR A 109 12.02 14.32 -1.87
N PRO A 110 12.14 14.96 -0.70
CA PRO A 110 11.55 16.28 -0.49
C PRO A 110 11.97 17.31 -1.55
N ALA A 111 13.23 17.24 -2.02
CA ALA A 111 13.73 18.16 -3.04
C ALA A 111 13.06 17.95 -4.41
N LEU A 112 12.89 16.70 -4.85
CA LEU A 112 12.19 16.36 -6.10
C LEU A 112 10.72 16.78 -6.04
N ILE A 113 10.06 16.51 -4.92
CA ILE A 113 8.65 16.90 -4.71
C ILE A 113 8.52 18.43 -4.71
N ALA A 114 9.39 19.16 -4.00
CA ALA A 114 9.37 20.63 -3.97
C ALA A 114 9.59 21.24 -5.38
N ALA A 115 10.49 20.66 -6.17
CA ALA A 115 10.70 21.09 -7.56
C ALA A 115 9.44 20.88 -8.40
N ALA A 116 8.76 19.74 -8.28
CA ALA A 116 7.50 19.48 -8.97
C ALA A 116 6.39 20.44 -8.52
N LEU A 117 6.27 20.70 -7.21
CA LEU A 117 5.27 21.62 -6.65
C LEU A 117 5.44 23.05 -7.13
N ALA A 118 6.64 23.50 -7.48
CA ALA A 118 6.89 24.84 -8.02
C ALA A 118 6.14 25.13 -9.32
N HIS A 119 5.69 24.10 -10.05
CA HIS A 119 4.88 24.24 -11.26
C HIS A 119 3.38 24.49 -10.99
N PHE A 120 2.94 24.36 -9.73
CA PHE A 120 1.53 24.50 -9.35
C PHE A 120 1.35 25.73 -8.44
N GLN A 121 0.49 26.67 -8.88
CA GLN A 121 0.10 27.78 -8.03
C GLN A 121 -1.16 27.41 -7.24
N ARG A 122 -1.07 27.37 -5.91
CA ARG A 122 -2.22 27.11 -5.06
C ARG A 122 -3.29 28.20 -5.21
N GLY A 123 -4.55 27.76 -5.30
CA GLY A 123 -5.70 28.63 -5.49
C GLY A 123 -5.84 29.22 -6.88
N PHE A 124 -4.89 28.96 -7.78
CA PHE A 124 -5.01 29.38 -9.17
C PHE A 124 -5.89 28.39 -9.94
N VAL A 125 -7.06 28.85 -10.42
CA VAL A 125 -8.14 28.01 -10.97
C VAL A 125 -7.79 27.27 -12.26
N HIS A 126 -6.72 27.65 -12.94
CA HIS A 126 -6.23 26.97 -14.14
C HIS A 126 -5.33 25.78 -13.85
N HIS A 127 -4.87 25.60 -12.60
CA HIS A 127 -4.01 24.48 -12.20
C HIS A 127 -4.78 23.48 -11.34
N VAL A 128 -4.54 22.18 -11.57
CA VAL A 128 -4.93 21.16 -10.59
C VAL A 128 -4.26 21.45 -9.24
N GLN A 129 -4.92 21.08 -8.16
CA GLN A 129 -4.44 21.41 -6.82
C GLN A 129 -3.77 20.18 -6.20
N PRO A 130 -2.45 20.18 -5.94
CA PRO A 130 -1.76 19.10 -5.26
C PRO A 130 -2.42 18.76 -3.93
N ALA A 131 -2.85 17.51 -3.76
CA ALA A 131 -3.62 17.04 -2.60
C ALA A 131 -2.96 15.86 -1.88
N VAL A 132 -2.27 14.99 -2.62
CA VAL A 132 -1.68 13.76 -2.08
C VAL A 132 -0.27 13.56 -2.64
N ILE A 133 0.63 13.07 -1.80
CA ILE A 133 1.87 12.40 -2.21
C ILE A 133 1.66 10.91 -1.99
N SER A 134 1.96 10.07 -2.99
CA SER A 134 1.87 8.61 -2.89
C SER A 134 3.27 8.01 -2.98
N LEU A 135 3.65 7.20 -1.99
CA LEU A 135 4.88 6.42 -1.94
C LEU A 135 4.56 4.94 -2.10
N THR A 136 5.47 4.15 -2.67
CA THR A 136 5.36 2.68 -2.72
C THR A 136 6.37 2.04 -1.78
N GLN A 137 5.94 1.10 -0.94
CA GLN A 137 6.76 0.46 0.10
C GLN A 137 6.55 -1.08 0.08
N ALA A 138 7.53 -1.91 -0.31
CA ALA A 138 8.79 -1.51 -0.99
C ALA A 138 8.50 -0.94 -2.38
N THR A 139 9.43 -0.15 -2.92
CA THR A 139 9.29 0.46 -4.25
C THR A 139 9.26 -0.58 -5.36
N GLU A 140 8.84 -0.21 -6.54
CA GLU A 140 8.82 -1.05 -7.74
C GLU A 140 10.23 -1.40 -8.27
N ARG A 141 11.28 -0.88 -7.61
CA ARG A 141 12.69 -1.20 -7.84
C ARG A 141 13.31 -2.02 -6.70
N GLY A 142 12.47 -2.57 -5.81
CA GLY A 142 12.92 -3.42 -4.71
C GLY A 142 13.66 -2.70 -3.59
N THR A 143 13.67 -1.37 -3.57
CA THR A 143 14.22 -0.56 -2.49
C THR A 143 13.16 -0.20 -1.44
N SER A 144 13.56 0.28 -0.27
CA SER A 144 12.64 0.59 0.83
C SER A 144 12.90 1.97 1.40
N TYR A 145 11.83 2.74 1.62
CA TYR A 145 11.93 4.00 2.37
C TYR A 145 12.16 3.71 3.85
N THR A 146 13.15 4.33 4.43
CA THR A 146 13.34 4.34 5.89
C THR A 146 12.26 5.20 6.57
N PRO A 147 11.98 4.99 7.88
CA PRO A 147 11.06 5.87 8.62
C PRO A 147 11.44 7.35 8.55
N ALA A 148 12.74 7.67 8.52
CA ALA A 148 13.23 9.04 8.41
C ALA A 148 12.94 9.66 7.03
N GLU A 149 13.10 8.91 5.93
CA GLU A 149 12.75 9.37 4.58
C GLU A 149 11.23 9.62 4.47
N VAL A 150 10.41 8.70 4.98
CA VAL A 150 8.95 8.88 5.02
C VAL A 150 8.59 10.13 5.82
N ALA A 151 9.18 10.33 7.01
CA ALA A 151 8.91 11.49 7.86
C ALA A 151 9.31 12.82 7.21
N ALA A 152 10.42 12.84 6.48
CA ALA A 152 10.85 14.03 5.75
C ALA A 152 9.86 14.43 4.65
N ILE A 153 9.35 13.45 3.89
CA ILE A 153 8.31 13.68 2.87
C ILE A 153 6.98 14.08 3.52
N ALA A 154 6.59 13.43 4.61
CA ALA A 154 5.38 13.77 5.36
C ALA A 154 5.42 15.20 5.91
N SER A 155 6.58 15.65 6.35
CA SER A 155 6.78 17.04 6.83
C SER A 155 6.51 18.05 5.72
N LEU A 156 7.03 17.79 4.51
CA LEU A 156 6.75 18.61 3.33
C LEU A 156 5.25 18.56 2.97
N ALA A 157 4.66 17.37 2.92
CA ALA A 157 3.24 17.21 2.61
C ALA A 157 2.35 18.05 3.55
N ARG A 158 2.60 17.97 4.86
CA ARG A 158 1.85 18.74 5.87
C ARG A 158 2.01 20.25 5.71
N LYS A 159 3.23 20.73 5.44
CA LYS A 159 3.51 22.16 5.20
C LYS A 159 2.66 22.69 4.05
N ASP A 160 2.47 21.89 3.02
CA ASP A 160 1.71 22.24 1.82
C ASP A 160 0.24 21.77 1.87
N GLY A 161 -0.26 21.34 3.03
CA GLY A 161 -1.65 20.92 3.23
C GLY A 161 -2.04 19.68 2.41
N MET A 162 -1.07 18.81 2.10
CA MET A 162 -1.27 17.56 1.39
C MET A 162 -1.30 16.37 2.33
N SER A 163 -1.91 15.28 1.88
CA SER A 163 -1.90 13.97 2.53
C SER A 163 -0.74 13.12 2.04
N LEU A 164 -0.34 12.13 2.85
CA LEU A 164 0.62 11.10 2.47
C LEU A 164 -0.07 9.74 2.39
N HIS A 165 -0.11 9.15 1.20
CA HIS A 165 -0.54 7.78 0.93
C HIS A 165 0.67 6.87 0.80
N MET A 166 0.53 5.60 1.25
CA MET A 166 1.54 4.55 1.07
C MET A 166 0.90 3.35 0.37
N ASP A 167 1.35 3.04 -0.84
CA ASP A 167 1.11 1.75 -1.46
C ASP A 167 1.98 0.70 -0.77
N GLY A 168 1.36 -0.19 -0.03
CA GLY A 168 2.00 -1.26 0.74
C GLY A 168 1.83 -2.64 0.12
N ALA A 169 1.77 -2.76 -1.21
CA ALA A 169 1.67 -4.06 -1.90
C ALA A 169 2.77 -5.05 -1.45
N ARG A 170 3.97 -4.53 -1.10
CA ARG A 170 5.10 -5.30 -0.56
C ARG A 170 5.56 -4.79 0.81
N PHE A 171 4.64 -4.28 1.61
CA PHE A 171 4.92 -3.72 2.93
C PHE A 171 5.61 -4.71 3.87
N ALA A 172 5.21 -5.99 3.84
CA ALA A 172 5.84 -7.05 4.60
C ALA A 172 7.34 -7.22 4.28
N ASN A 173 7.69 -7.13 2.99
CA ASN A 173 9.07 -7.24 2.52
C ASN A 173 9.92 -6.05 3.00
N ALA A 174 9.38 -4.83 2.91
CA ALA A 174 10.04 -3.65 3.44
C ALA A 174 10.30 -3.75 4.96
N LEU A 175 9.29 -4.18 5.75
CA LEU A 175 9.46 -4.36 7.20
C LEU A 175 10.49 -5.43 7.54
N ALA A 176 10.52 -6.55 6.81
CA ALA A 176 11.50 -7.61 7.00
C ALA A 176 12.94 -7.12 6.76
N HIS A 177 13.12 -6.14 5.87
CA HIS A 177 14.40 -5.47 5.62
C HIS A 177 14.71 -4.41 6.69
N LEU A 178 13.79 -3.48 6.92
CA LEU A 178 14.00 -2.31 7.78
C LEU A 178 14.10 -2.66 9.27
N LYS A 179 13.53 -3.78 9.69
CA LYS A 179 13.48 -4.25 11.10
C LYS A 179 12.89 -3.19 12.06
N CYS A 180 11.93 -2.40 11.58
CA CYS A 180 11.17 -1.45 12.37
C CYS A 180 9.74 -1.95 12.58
N THR A 181 8.98 -1.32 13.49
CA THR A 181 7.56 -1.65 13.66
C THR A 181 6.72 -1.08 12.50
N PRO A 182 5.56 -1.67 12.19
CA PRO A 182 4.62 -1.12 11.23
C PRO A 182 4.23 0.34 11.54
N ALA A 183 4.09 0.67 12.82
CA ALA A 183 3.73 2.01 13.28
C ALA A 183 4.83 3.04 12.97
N GLU A 184 6.12 2.67 13.14
CA GLU A 184 7.26 3.59 12.94
C GLU A 184 7.39 4.05 11.49
N VAL A 185 7.16 3.18 10.50
CA VAL A 185 7.32 3.52 9.08
C VAL A 185 6.03 4.01 8.43
N THR A 186 4.92 4.02 9.18
CA THR A 186 3.61 4.51 8.69
C THR A 186 3.16 5.78 9.41
N TRP A 187 2.16 5.69 10.27
CA TRP A 187 1.52 6.87 10.85
C TRP A 187 2.44 7.68 11.78
N LYS A 188 3.39 7.03 12.50
CA LYS A 188 4.39 7.75 13.30
C LYS A 188 5.33 8.57 12.41
N ALA A 189 5.61 8.09 11.20
CA ALA A 189 6.33 8.84 10.18
C ALA A 189 5.44 9.81 9.38
N GLY A 190 4.13 9.78 9.58
CA GLY A 190 3.17 10.75 9.04
C GLY A 190 2.35 10.29 7.86
N VAL A 191 2.25 9.00 7.58
CA VAL A 191 1.33 8.43 6.60
C VAL A 191 -0.10 8.58 7.09
N ASP A 192 -1.00 9.02 6.22
CA ASP A 192 -2.44 9.22 6.51
C ASP A 192 -3.29 8.00 6.17
N ALA A 193 -2.98 7.35 5.05
CA ALA A 193 -3.65 6.14 4.61
C ALA A 193 -2.67 5.22 3.86
N MET A 194 -2.98 3.91 3.87
CA MET A 194 -2.19 2.95 3.11
C MET A 194 -3.05 1.87 2.48
N SER A 195 -2.55 1.30 1.39
CA SER A 195 -2.97 0.01 0.85
C SER A 195 -2.11 -1.09 1.48
N PHE A 196 -2.72 -1.99 2.22
CA PHE A 196 -2.01 -3.08 2.90
C PHE A 196 -2.14 -4.36 2.08
N GLY A 197 -1.04 -4.80 1.45
CA GLY A 197 -1.01 -5.94 0.55
C GLY A 197 -0.71 -7.26 1.24
N VAL A 198 -1.52 -8.30 0.94
CA VAL A 198 -1.22 -9.68 1.34
C VAL A 198 -1.29 -10.68 0.19
N THR A 199 -1.86 -10.33 -0.96
CA THR A 199 -1.95 -11.23 -2.12
C THR A 199 -0.58 -11.67 -2.61
N LYS A 200 0.34 -10.73 -2.85
CA LYS A 200 1.72 -11.04 -3.29
C LYS A 200 2.54 -11.81 -2.24
N ASN A 201 2.04 -11.89 -1.02
CA ASN A 201 2.73 -12.49 0.11
C ASN A 201 2.07 -13.79 0.62
N GLY A 202 1.12 -14.36 -0.12
CA GLY A 202 0.56 -15.68 0.18
C GLY A 202 -0.96 -15.73 0.40
N ALA A 203 -1.69 -14.62 0.27
CA ALA A 203 -3.14 -14.68 0.15
C ALA A 203 -3.55 -15.07 -1.29
N LEU A 204 -4.79 -15.49 -1.48
CA LEU A 204 -5.34 -15.79 -2.79
C LEU A 204 -5.75 -14.49 -3.51
N ALA A 205 -6.51 -13.65 -2.85
CA ALA A 205 -6.96 -12.34 -3.33
C ALA A 205 -7.53 -11.55 -2.15
N ALA A 206 -6.70 -10.82 -1.44
CA ALA A 206 -7.13 -9.98 -0.32
C ALA A 206 -6.13 -8.87 -0.05
N GLU A 207 -6.65 -7.67 0.15
CA GLU A 207 -5.93 -6.45 0.48
C GLU A 207 -6.78 -5.66 1.49
N ALA A 208 -6.21 -4.62 2.08
CA ALA A 208 -6.98 -3.70 2.91
C ALA A 208 -6.60 -2.25 2.64
N VAL A 209 -7.59 -1.36 2.62
CA VAL A 209 -7.35 0.08 2.78
C VAL A 209 -7.35 0.39 4.26
N ILE A 210 -6.33 1.07 4.74
CA ILE A 210 -6.17 1.44 6.14
C ILE A 210 -6.06 2.96 6.23
N PHE A 211 -6.90 3.58 7.05
CA PHE A 211 -6.80 4.99 7.44
C PHE A 211 -6.37 5.09 8.90
N PHE A 212 -5.33 5.88 9.15
CA PHE A 212 -4.81 6.12 10.49
C PHE A 212 -5.59 7.20 11.26
N ASP A 213 -6.53 7.86 10.61
CA ASP A 213 -7.59 8.68 11.20
C ASP A 213 -8.93 8.31 10.54
N ALA A 214 -9.81 7.66 11.30
CA ALA A 214 -11.11 7.20 10.82
C ALA A 214 -11.99 8.34 10.26
N LYS A 215 -11.83 9.58 10.76
CA LYS A 215 -12.60 10.73 10.26
C LYS A 215 -12.30 11.04 8.81
N ARG A 216 -11.11 10.71 8.33
CA ARG A 216 -10.69 10.94 6.94
C ARG A 216 -11.22 9.88 5.97
N ALA A 217 -11.79 8.79 6.48
CA ALA A 217 -12.38 7.71 5.70
C ALA A 217 -13.91 7.80 5.59
N ALA A 218 -14.53 8.92 5.94
CA ALA A 218 -15.98 9.02 6.12
C ALA A 218 -16.82 8.65 4.88
N ASP A 219 -16.32 8.88 3.67
CA ASP A 219 -17.01 8.54 2.42
C ASP A 219 -16.49 7.25 1.74
N LEU A 220 -15.46 6.60 2.30
CA LEU A 220 -14.85 5.41 1.70
C LEU A 220 -15.85 4.25 1.55
N GLU A 221 -16.74 4.04 2.51
CA GLU A 221 -17.76 2.99 2.43
C GLU A 221 -18.67 3.16 1.21
N TYR A 222 -19.10 4.40 0.92
CA TYR A 222 -19.88 4.70 -0.26
C TYR A 222 -19.10 4.48 -1.54
N ARG A 223 -17.84 4.91 -1.59
CA ARG A 223 -16.93 4.69 -2.71
C ARG A 223 -16.68 3.20 -2.94
N ARG A 224 -16.42 2.43 -1.88
CA ARG A 224 -16.22 0.98 -1.92
C ARG A 224 -17.45 0.26 -2.45
N LYS A 225 -18.66 0.63 -1.97
CA LYS A 225 -19.92 0.06 -2.48
C LYS A 225 -20.16 0.41 -3.93
N ARG A 226 -20.03 1.70 -4.28
CA ARG A 226 -20.23 2.20 -5.66
C ARG A 226 -19.24 1.57 -6.65
N GLY A 227 -18.00 1.33 -6.23
CA GLY A 227 -16.96 0.69 -7.02
C GLY A 227 -17.09 -0.82 -7.15
N GLY A 228 -18.08 -1.46 -6.48
CA GLY A 228 -18.25 -2.91 -6.51
C GLY A 228 -17.29 -3.69 -5.59
N HIS A 229 -16.55 -3.00 -4.71
CA HIS A 229 -15.55 -3.60 -3.84
C HIS A 229 -16.05 -3.93 -2.42
N LEU A 230 -17.32 -3.64 -2.11
CA LEU A 230 -17.98 -4.11 -0.90
C LEU A 230 -18.60 -5.49 -1.17
N PHE A 231 -17.84 -6.54 -0.88
CA PHE A 231 -18.26 -7.92 -1.15
C PHE A 231 -19.35 -8.37 -0.15
N SER A 232 -20.37 -9.08 -0.65
CA SER A 232 -21.42 -9.62 0.20
C SER A 232 -20.89 -10.65 1.20
N LYS A 233 -19.95 -11.50 0.78
CA LYS A 233 -19.28 -12.50 1.64
C LYS A 233 -17.89 -11.98 2.04
N MET A 234 -17.83 -10.80 2.69
CA MET A 234 -16.59 -10.14 3.07
C MET A 234 -15.70 -11.01 3.96
N ARG A 235 -16.31 -11.89 4.77
CA ARG A 235 -15.58 -12.81 5.65
C ARG A 235 -14.48 -13.60 4.95
N PHE A 236 -14.60 -13.90 3.64
CA PHE A 236 -13.57 -14.64 2.91
C PHE A 236 -12.33 -13.80 2.60
N LEU A 237 -12.49 -12.50 2.35
CA LEU A 237 -11.34 -11.61 2.23
C LEU A 237 -10.68 -11.43 3.61
N SER A 238 -11.49 -11.16 4.61
CA SER A 238 -11.05 -10.92 5.98
C SER A 238 -10.30 -12.11 6.59
N ALA A 239 -10.78 -13.34 6.35
CA ALA A 239 -10.15 -14.55 6.85
C ALA A 239 -8.72 -14.76 6.29
N GLN A 240 -8.48 -14.40 5.04
CA GLN A 240 -7.16 -14.50 4.44
C GLN A 240 -6.19 -13.50 5.10
N ILE A 241 -6.63 -12.26 5.28
CA ILE A 241 -5.82 -11.22 5.93
C ILE A 241 -5.54 -11.62 7.38
N GLU A 242 -6.56 -12.09 8.11
CA GLU A 242 -6.42 -12.57 9.48
C GLU A 242 -5.38 -13.68 9.58
N ALA A 243 -5.43 -14.68 8.71
CA ALA A 243 -4.48 -15.79 8.68
C ALA A 243 -3.04 -15.33 8.41
N MET A 244 -2.86 -14.33 7.55
CA MET A 244 -1.54 -13.77 7.26
C MET A 244 -0.97 -13.02 8.47
N LEU A 245 -1.80 -12.31 9.24
CA LEU A 245 -1.36 -11.60 10.43
C LEU A 245 -1.07 -12.54 11.61
N ASP A 246 -1.80 -13.65 11.70
CA ASP A 246 -1.69 -14.60 12.80
C ASP A 246 -0.30 -15.25 12.87
N GLY A 247 0.27 -15.27 14.08
CA GLY A 247 1.60 -15.83 14.30
C GLY A 247 2.72 -15.17 13.51
N GLY A 248 2.48 -14.00 12.92
CA GLY A 248 3.47 -13.28 12.12
C GLY A 248 3.80 -13.96 10.78
N LEU A 249 2.88 -14.77 10.24
CA LEU A 249 3.09 -15.51 9.00
C LEU A 249 3.53 -14.59 7.85
N TRP A 250 2.90 -13.43 7.68
CA TRP A 250 3.22 -12.44 6.65
C TRP A 250 4.68 -11.99 6.68
N LEU A 251 5.27 -11.76 7.85
CA LEU A 251 6.69 -11.38 7.98
C LEU A 251 7.62 -12.57 7.74
N LYS A 252 7.23 -13.79 8.15
CA LYS A 252 7.99 -15.01 7.89
C LYS A 252 8.12 -15.30 6.39
N LEU A 253 7.01 -15.20 5.65
CA LEU A 253 7.00 -15.42 4.20
C LEU A 253 7.79 -14.34 3.46
N ALA A 254 7.60 -13.07 3.81
CA ALA A 254 8.35 -11.96 3.25
C ALA A 254 9.85 -12.07 3.54
N GLY A 255 10.23 -12.44 4.75
CA GLY A 255 11.63 -12.66 5.13
C GLY A 255 12.29 -13.76 4.31
N ASN A 256 11.58 -14.86 4.03
CA ASN A 256 12.06 -15.92 3.14
C ASN A 256 12.24 -15.41 1.70
N ALA A 257 11.26 -14.69 1.16
CA ALA A 257 11.33 -14.12 -0.19
C ALA A 257 12.51 -13.16 -0.33
N ASN A 258 12.71 -12.27 0.64
CA ASN A 258 13.87 -11.36 0.67
C ASN A 258 15.22 -12.12 0.74
N ALA A 259 15.28 -13.19 1.53
CA ALA A 259 16.50 -14.02 1.60
C ALA A 259 16.84 -14.69 0.27
N MET A 260 15.81 -15.17 -0.47
CA MET A 260 16.01 -15.75 -1.80
C MET A 260 16.42 -14.70 -2.84
N ALA A 261 15.81 -13.51 -2.80
CA ALA A 261 16.20 -12.40 -3.68
C ALA A 261 17.66 -11.97 -3.41
N ARG A 262 18.04 -11.84 -2.14
CA ARG A 262 19.43 -11.51 -1.79
C ARG A 262 20.42 -12.56 -2.31
N ARG A 263 20.11 -13.86 -2.10
CA ARG A 263 20.95 -14.97 -2.60
C ARG A 263 21.09 -14.90 -4.13
N LEU A 264 20.01 -14.60 -4.86
CA LEU A 264 20.03 -14.43 -6.31
C LEU A 264 20.89 -13.23 -6.71
N GLY A 265 20.69 -12.07 -6.09
CA GLY A 265 21.44 -10.85 -6.36
C GLY A 265 22.95 -11.03 -6.10
N GLU A 266 23.32 -11.59 -4.95
CA GLU A 266 24.72 -11.91 -4.62
C GLU A 266 25.34 -12.88 -5.64
N GLY A 267 24.60 -13.90 -6.05
CA GLY A 267 25.04 -14.85 -7.07
C GLY A 267 25.26 -14.20 -8.43
N LEU A 268 24.35 -13.33 -8.87
CA LEU A 268 24.47 -12.59 -10.14
C LEU A 268 25.63 -11.60 -10.09
N ALA A 269 25.77 -10.84 -9.02
CA ALA A 269 26.86 -9.86 -8.85
C ALA A 269 28.27 -10.51 -8.85
N ALA A 270 28.37 -11.79 -8.53
CA ALA A 270 29.61 -12.55 -8.59
C ALA A 270 30.00 -13.00 -10.02
N LEU A 271 29.08 -12.90 -10.99
CA LEU A 271 29.33 -13.31 -12.39
C LEU A 271 29.92 -12.13 -13.18
N PRO A 272 30.93 -12.37 -14.04
CA PRO A 272 31.46 -11.35 -14.93
C PRO A 272 30.38 -10.79 -15.88
N GLY A 273 30.30 -9.46 -16.01
CA GLY A 273 29.38 -8.80 -16.92
C GLY A 273 27.98 -8.53 -16.35
N PHE A 274 27.70 -8.92 -15.09
CA PHE A 274 26.48 -8.58 -14.40
C PHE A 274 26.71 -7.45 -13.39
N THR A 275 25.76 -6.54 -13.34
CA THR A 275 25.74 -5.43 -12.35
C THR A 275 24.32 -5.28 -11.84
N LEU A 276 24.16 -5.21 -10.53
CA LEU A 276 22.85 -4.89 -9.94
C LEU A 276 22.57 -3.39 -10.10
N GLU A 277 21.44 -3.05 -10.67
CA GLU A 277 21.03 -1.65 -10.87
C GLU A 277 20.62 -1.00 -9.53
N HIS A 278 20.02 -1.80 -8.65
CA HIS A 278 19.53 -1.34 -7.35
C HIS A 278 19.97 -2.27 -6.22
N ALA A 279 19.99 -1.74 -4.99
CA ALA A 279 20.17 -2.56 -3.80
C ALA A 279 19.00 -3.53 -3.61
N VAL A 280 19.29 -4.79 -3.26
CA VAL A 280 18.26 -5.81 -2.99
C VAL A 280 17.77 -5.67 -1.54
N GLU A 281 16.77 -4.84 -1.33
CA GLU A 281 16.19 -4.55 -0.01
C GLU A 281 14.83 -5.24 0.22
N ALA A 282 14.24 -5.79 -0.85
CA ALA A 282 12.99 -6.54 -0.81
C ALA A 282 13.14 -7.88 -1.57
N ASN A 283 12.06 -8.37 -2.18
CA ASN A 283 12.02 -9.64 -2.91
C ASN A 283 12.25 -9.49 -4.42
N GLU A 284 12.80 -8.39 -4.87
CA GLU A 284 13.03 -8.07 -6.28
C GLU A 284 14.52 -7.84 -6.55
N VAL A 285 14.97 -8.22 -7.75
CA VAL A 285 16.37 -8.09 -8.20
C VAL A 285 16.37 -7.50 -9.61
N PHE A 286 17.07 -6.40 -9.81
CA PHE A 286 17.21 -5.68 -11.08
C PHE A 286 18.66 -5.50 -11.47
#